data_4d3812ffb4e51612bc87386ee5e956a5
#
_entry.id   4d3812ffb4e51612bc87386ee5e956a5
#
_cell.length_a   1.000
_cell.length_b   1.000
_cell.length_c   1.000
_cell.angle_alpha   90.00
_cell.angle_beta   90.00
_cell.angle_gamma   90.00
#
_symmetry.space_group_name_H-M   'P 1'
#
loop_
_entity.id
_entity.type
_entity.pdbx_description
1 polymer ?
#
loop_
_entity_poly.entity_id
_entity_poly.type
_entity_poly.pdbx_seq_one_letter_code
_entity_poly.pdbx_strand_id
1 'polypeptide(L)'
;MPKKILIIDDDYNIVKKSKEELLKAGYDVVIAYCAKEGLEKIKAEKPDCVLLDLVLPDESGFKVAQDIRNLPEFIDTPIIATSLKHEEVDKHIAAKSGITVYVEKPLNYQRLLFDIKDVLSE
;
A
#
# COMPACT_ATOMS: atom_id res chain seq x y z
N MET A 1 -9.30 -0.88 19.01
CA MET A 1 -8.36 -1.73 18.24
C MET A 1 -7.58 -0.88 17.24
N PRO A 2 -6.25 -0.97 17.21
CA PRO A 2 -5.48 -0.23 16.22
C PRO A 2 -5.86 -0.65 14.81
N LYS A 3 -5.83 0.30 13.88
CA LYS A 3 -5.96 -0.02 12.46
C LYS A 3 -4.71 -0.73 11.97
N LYS A 4 -4.88 -1.65 11.04
CA LYS A 4 -3.81 -2.50 10.52
C LYS A 4 -3.44 -2.06 9.10
N ILE A 5 -2.14 -1.83 8.87
CA ILE A 5 -1.62 -1.42 7.57
C ILE A 5 -0.79 -2.58 7.00
N LEU A 6 -1.08 -2.99 5.77
CA LEU A 6 -0.26 -3.95 5.05
C LEU A 6 0.71 -3.19 4.15
N ILE A 7 2.01 -3.43 4.30
CA ILE A 7 3.05 -2.86 3.43
C ILE A 7 3.46 -3.94 2.44
N ILE A 8 3.34 -3.65 1.14
CA ILE A 8 3.81 -4.52 0.07
C ILE A 8 4.91 -3.78 -0.69
N ASP A 9 6.15 -4.13 -0.44
CA ASP A 9 7.33 -3.48 -1.02
C ASP A 9 8.52 -4.42 -0.87
N ASP A 10 9.36 -4.55 -1.89
CA ASP A 10 10.52 -5.44 -1.86
C ASP A 10 11.79 -4.75 -1.33
N ASP A 11 11.77 -3.44 -1.12
CA ASP A 11 12.90 -2.70 -0.58
C ASP A 11 12.91 -2.80 0.95
N TYR A 12 13.85 -3.60 1.46
CA TYR A 12 13.97 -3.86 2.89
C TYR A 12 14.11 -2.58 3.72
N ASN A 13 14.88 -1.60 3.24
CA ASN A 13 15.11 -0.36 3.99
C ASN A 13 13.86 0.49 4.07
N ILE A 14 13.11 0.58 2.98
CA ILE A 14 11.82 1.30 2.95
C ILE A 14 10.82 0.63 3.88
N VAL A 15 10.73 -0.70 3.82
CA VAL A 15 9.82 -1.47 4.68
C VAL A 15 10.15 -1.25 6.15
N LYS A 16 11.44 -1.34 6.51
CA LYS A 16 11.89 -1.15 7.88
C LYS A 16 11.52 0.23 8.41
N LYS A 17 11.83 1.27 7.65
CA LYS A 17 11.55 2.66 8.05
C LYS A 17 10.05 2.93 8.12
N SER A 18 9.31 2.45 7.13
CA SER A 18 7.85 2.61 7.10
C SER A 18 7.18 1.92 8.29
N LYS A 19 7.62 0.71 8.61
CA LYS A 19 7.12 -0.02 9.77
C LYS A 19 7.37 0.76 11.06
N GLU A 20 8.59 1.28 11.24
CA GLU A 20 8.93 2.06 12.43
C GLU A 20 8.01 3.27 12.59
N GLU A 21 7.82 4.03 11.51
CA GLU A 21 6.99 5.23 11.54
C GLU A 21 5.50 4.91 11.78
N LEU A 22 5.00 3.85 11.17
CA LEU A 22 3.61 3.45 11.36
C LEU A 22 3.35 2.92 12.76
N LEU A 23 4.26 2.13 13.32
CA LEU A 23 4.14 1.65 14.69
C LEU A 23 4.14 2.81 15.69
N LYS A 24 5.02 3.81 15.50
CA LYS A 24 5.05 5.01 16.34
C LYS A 24 3.73 5.76 16.30
N ALA A 25 3.05 5.73 15.16
CA ALA A 25 1.78 6.41 14.98
C ALA A 25 0.58 5.61 15.55
N GLY A 26 0.81 4.42 16.07
CA GLY A 26 -0.21 3.61 16.73
C GLY A 26 -0.90 2.59 15.82
N TYR A 27 -0.36 2.34 14.64
CA TYR A 27 -0.91 1.33 13.72
C TYR A 27 -0.29 -0.03 13.96
N ASP A 28 -1.06 -1.09 13.69
CA ASP A 28 -0.50 -2.44 13.52
C ASP A 28 0.04 -2.54 12.09
N VAL A 29 1.11 -3.30 11.91
CA VAL A 29 1.78 -3.43 10.60
C VAL A 29 1.97 -4.88 10.22
N VAL A 30 1.61 -5.21 8.97
CA VAL A 30 1.88 -6.50 8.35
C VAL A 30 2.73 -6.21 7.10
N ILE A 31 3.67 -7.09 6.78
CA ILE A 31 4.64 -6.88 5.72
C ILE A 31 4.57 -8.02 4.70
N ALA A 32 4.64 -7.67 3.42
CA ALA A 32 4.84 -8.59 2.32
C ALA A 32 5.91 -8.00 1.38
N TYR A 33 6.80 -8.83 0.87
CA TYR A 33 7.92 -8.39 0.04
C TYR A 33 7.70 -8.60 -1.47
N CYS A 34 6.58 -9.20 -1.84
CA CYS A 34 6.22 -9.42 -3.24
C CYS A 34 4.70 -9.47 -3.39
N ALA A 35 4.23 -9.47 -4.63
CA ALA A 35 2.80 -9.47 -4.94
C ALA A 35 2.10 -10.72 -4.40
N LYS A 36 2.71 -11.88 -4.57
CA LYS A 36 2.13 -13.14 -4.09
C LYS A 36 1.90 -13.11 -2.59
N GLU A 37 2.92 -12.74 -1.81
CA GLU A 37 2.80 -12.58 -0.37
C GLU A 37 1.75 -11.55 0.00
N GLY A 38 1.71 -10.44 -0.74
CA GLY A 38 0.74 -9.37 -0.50
C GLY A 38 -0.70 -9.85 -0.61
N LEU A 39 -1.01 -10.61 -1.65
CA LEU A 39 -2.36 -11.15 -1.84
C LEU A 39 -2.71 -12.21 -0.79
N GLU A 40 -1.74 -13.02 -0.37
CA GLU A 40 -1.93 -13.97 0.73
C GLU A 40 -2.22 -13.24 2.04
N LYS A 41 -1.45 -12.19 2.33
CA LYS A 41 -1.57 -11.41 3.56
C LYS A 41 -2.88 -10.64 3.64
N ILE A 42 -3.35 -10.08 2.50
CA ILE A 42 -4.60 -9.34 2.54
C ILE A 42 -5.77 -10.25 2.95
N LYS A 43 -5.78 -11.47 2.44
CA LYS A 43 -6.82 -12.45 2.79
C LYS A 43 -6.72 -12.93 4.23
N ALA A 44 -5.48 -13.17 4.71
CA ALA A 44 -5.26 -13.71 6.04
C ALA A 44 -5.39 -12.66 7.13
N GLU A 45 -4.89 -11.44 6.90
CA GLU A 45 -4.77 -10.40 7.91
C GLU A 45 -5.86 -9.35 7.86
N LYS A 46 -6.56 -9.23 6.74
CA LYS A 46 -7.66 -8.27 6.54
C LYS A 46 -7.28 -6.85 6.97
N PRO A 47 -6.26 -6.26 6.32
CA PRO A 47 -5.79 -4.92 6.70
C PRO A 47 -6.85 -3.86 6.43
N ASP A 48 -6.74 -2.74 7.15
CA ASP A 48 -7.61 -1.59 6.97
C ASP A 48 -7.12 -0.66 5.85
N CYS A 49 -5.83 -0.75 5.49
CA CYS A 49 -5.22 0.04 4.45
C CYS A 49 -4.00 -0.72 3.89
N VAL A 50 -3.72 -0.53 2.61
CA VAL A 50 -2.57 -1.15 1.94
C VAL A 50 -1.64 -0.06 1.43
N LEU A 51 -0.34 -0.17 1.77
CA LEU A 51 0.73 0.64 1.21
C LEU A 51 1.45 -0.22 0.18
N LEU A 52 1.33 0.12 -1.10
CA LEU A 52 1.68 -0.77 -2.21
C LEU A 52 2.70 -0.13 -3.14
N ASP A 53 3.86 -0.78 -3.31
CA ASP A 53 4.84 -0.37 -4.32
C ASP A 53 4.32 -0.76 -5.71
N LEU A 54 4.42 0.14 -6.66
CA LEU A 54 3.99 -0.11 -8.03
C LEU A 54 4.94 -1.04 -8.79
N VAL A 55 6.19 -1.17 -8.34
CA VAL A 55 7.18 -2.06 -8.96
C VAL A 55 7.58 -3.14 -7.99
N LEU A 56 7.10 -4.35 -8.21
CA LEU A 56 7.40 -5.52 -7.39
C LEU A 56 8.17 -6.55 -8.24
N PRO A 57 8.92 -7.48 -7.62
CA PRO A 57 9.75 -8.42 -8.38
C PRO A 57 8.97 -9.42 -9.21
N ASP A 58 7.75 -9.76 -8.80
CA ASP A 58 6.96 -10.83 -9.43
C ASP A 58 5.76 -10.31 -10.22
N GLU A 59 5.29 -9.07 -9.96
CA GLU A 59 4.10 -8.54 -10.61
C GLU A 59 4.07 -7.02 -10.50
N SER A 60 3.33 -6.36 -11.39
CA SER A 60 3.05 -4.93 -11.28
C SER A 60 2.15 -4.64 -10.07
N GLY A 61 2.42 -3.55 -9.36
CA GLY A 61 1.54 -3.09 -8.28
C GLY A 61 0.14 -2.75 -8.77
N PHE A 62 0.00 -2.28 -10.01
CA PHE A 62 -1.32 -2.05 -10.61
C PHE A 62 -2.13 -3.35 -10.70
N LYS A 63 -1.48 -4.44 -11.07
CA LYS A 63 -2.14 -5.75 -11.13
C LYS A 63 -2.56 -6.22 -9.75
N VAL A 64 -1.70 -6.01 -8.74
CA VAL A 64 -2.04 -6.33 -7.35
C VAL A 64 -3.27 -5.55 -6.91
N ALA A 65 -3.32 -4.24 -7.20
CA ALA A 65 -4.47 -3.41 -6.86
C ALA A 65 -5.75 -3.92 -7.51
N GLN A 66 -5.69 -4.30 -8.79
CA GLN A 66 -6.83 -4.89 -9.49
C GLN A 66 -7.28 -6.20 -8.85
N ASP A 67 -6.33 -7.06 -8.49
CA ASP A 67 -6.63 -8.33 -7.83
C ASP A 67 -7.30 -8.10 -6.48
N ILE A 68 -6.84 -7.10 -5.72
CA ILE A 68 -7.48 -6.72 -4.45
C ILE A 68 -8.93 -6.27 -4.70
N ARG A 69 -9.15 -5.43 -5.70
CA ARG A 69 -10.50 -4.92 -6.02
C ARG A 69 -11.45 -6.02 -6.53
N ASN A 70 -10.90 -7.09 -7.06
CA ASN A 70 -11.71 -8.24 -7.48
C ASN A 70 -12.13 -9.14 -6.31
N LEU A 71 -11.60 -8.90 -5.12
CA LEU A 71 -12.02 -9.58 -3.90
C LEU A 71 -13.14 -8.74 -3.26
N PRO A 72 -14.38 -9.23 -3.20
CA PRO A 72 -15.51 -8.40 -2.73
C PRO A 72 -15.31 -7.80 -1.35
N GLU A 73 -14.61 -8.51 -0.46
CA GLU A 73 -14.35 -8.06 0.90
C GLU A 73 -13.47 -6.80 0.94
N PHE A 74 -12.65 -6.57 -0.10
CA PHE A 74 -11.65 -5.49 -0.11
C PHE A 74 -11.93 -4.42 -1.18
N ILE A 75 -13.15 -4.36 -1.68
CA ILE A 75 -13.51 -3.40 -2.73
C ILE A 75 -13.34 -1.95 -2.31
N ASP A 76 -13.50 -1.67 -1.02
CA ASP A 76 -13.38 -0.31 -0.46
C ASP A 76 -12.13 -0.10 0.38
N THR A 77 -11.25 -1.11 0.52
CA THR A 77 -10.03 -0.99 1.30
C THR A 77 -9.11 0.05 0.66
N PRO A 78 -8.71 1.12 1.37
CA PRO A 78 -7.82 2.12 0.79
C PRO A 78 -6.49 1.53 0.37
N ILE A 79 -6.03 1.89 -0.83
CA ILE A 79 -4.73 1.49 -1.37
C ILE A 79 -3.94 2.77 -1.65
N ILE A 80 -2.81 2.93 -0.97
CA ILE A 80 -1.86 4.02 -1.20
C ILE A 80 -0.70 3.42 -1.99
N ALA A 81 -0.53 3.84 -3.24
CA ALA A 81 0.54 3.35 -4.09
C ALA A 81 1.76 4.26 -3.98
N THR A 82 2.95 3.66 -3.96
CA THR A 82 4.22 4.38 -3.95
C THR A 82 4.98 4.13 -5.24
N SER A 83 5.62 5.17 -5.77
CA SER A 83 6.40 5.07 -6.99
C SER A 83 7.62 5.97 -6.92
N LEU A 84 8.66 5.67 -7.71
CA LEU A 84 9.82 6.54 -7.84
C LEU A 84 9.40 7.84 -8.52
N LYS A 85 10.06 8.94 -8.11
CA LYS A 85 9.74 10.29 -8.57
C LYS A 85 9.74 10.47 -10.08
N HIS A 86 10.54 9.69 -10.79
CA HIS A 86 10.71 9.83 -12.25
C HIS A 86 10.01 8.74 -13.05
N GLU A 87 9.23 7.88 -12.41
CA GLU A 87 8.44 6.88 -13.12
C GLU A 87 7.21 7.54 -13.72
N GLU A 88 7.00 7.30 -15.02
CA GLU A 88 5.77 7.71 -15.67
C GLU A 88 4.66 6.74 -15.32
N VAL A 89 3.59 7.27 -14.75
CA VAL A 89 2.40 6.49 -14.43
C VAL A 89 1.40 6.67 -15.57
N ASP A 90 1.02 5.57 -16.21
CA ASP A 90 -0.03 5.59 -17.22
C ASP A 90 -1.34 5.95 -16.55
N LYS A 91 -1.91 7.09 -16.91
CA LYS A 91 -3.13 7.61 -16.29
C LYS A 91 -4.35 6.72 -16.52
N HIS A 92 -4.41 6.03 -17.64
CA HIS A 92 -5.49 5.07 -17.92
C HIS A 92 -5.42 3.87 -17.00
N ILE A 93 -4.22 3.30 -16.84
CA ILE A 93 -4.00 2.17 -15.94
C ILE A 93 -4.27 2.60 -14.49
N ALA A 94 -3.77 3.78 -14.11
CA ALA A 94 -3.98 4.35 -12.80
C ALA A 94 -5.47 4.49 -12.47
N ALA A 95 -6.24 5.05 -13.40
CA ALA A 95 -7.67 5.27 -13.20
C ALA A 95 -8.47 3.98 -13.03
N LYS A 96 -8.03 2.89 -13.68
CA LYS A 96 -8.73 1.59 -13.66
C LYS A 96 -8.24 0.66 -12.55
N SER A 97 -7.13 1.00 -11.90
CA SER A 97 -6.49 0.11 -10.91
C SER A 97 -7.21 0.03 -9.56
N GLY A 98 -8.00 1.05 -9.24
CA GLY A 98 -8.64 1.16 -7.94
C GLY A 98 -7.73 1.66 -6.83
N ILE A 99 -6.60 2.25 -7.16
CA ILE A 99 -5.69 2.88 -6.21
C ILE A 99 -6.33 4.18 -5.69
N THR A 100 -6.26 4.40 -4.39
CA THR A 100 -6.89 5.55 -3.73
C THR A 100 -6.02 6.79 -3.78
N VAL A 101 -4.72 6.64 -3.48
CA VAL A 101 -3.77 7.76 -3.41
C VAL A 101 -2.43 7.31 -3.98
N TYR A 102 -1.73 8.21 -4.68
CA TYR A 102 -0.38 7.99 -5.19
C TYR A 102 0.61 8.86 -4.41
N VAL A 103 1.71 8.27 -3.97
CA VAL A 103 2.77 8.95 -3.22
C VAL A 103 4.11 8.68 -3.89
N GLU A 104 4.90 9.73 -4.08
CA GLU A 104 6.25 9.61 -4.66
C GLU A 104 7.28 9.21 -3.61
N LYS A 105 8.26 8.42 -4.02
CA LYS A 105 9.46 8.14 -3.24
C LYS A 105 10.53 9.19 -3.55
N PRO A 106 11.37 9.59 -2.59
CA PRO A 106 11.46 9.09 -1.21
C PRO A 106 10.26 9.52 -0.37
N LEU A 107 9.82 8.65 0.53
CA LEU A 107 8.61 8.89 1.31
C LEU A 107 8.83 10.01 2.34
N ASN A 108 7.89 10.96 2.37
CA ASN A 108 7.77 11.91 3.45
C ASN A 108 6.77 11.34 4.46
N TYR A 109 7.25 10.91 5.62
CA TYR A 109 6.39 10.19 6.56
C TYR A 109 5.33 11.06 7.23
N GLN A 110 5.59 12.36 7.40
CA GLN A 110 4.55 13.28 7.87
C GLN A 110 3.37 13.30 6.90
N ARG A 111 3.66 13.41 5.60
CA ARG A 111 2.65 13.42 4.55
C ARG A 111 1.96 12.06 4.44
N LEU A 112 2.73 10.98 4.49
CA LEU A 112 2.18 9.63 4.41
C LEU A 112 1.22 9.36 5.56
N LEU A 113 1.59 9.73 6.79
CA LEU A 113 0.72 9.56 7.95
C LEU A 113 -0.57 10.38 7.82
N PHE A 114 -0.46 11.59 7.28
CA PHE A 114 -1.63 12.41 6.98
C PHE A 114 -2.54 11.71 5.97
N ASP A 115 -1.98 11.19 4.88
CA ASP A 115 -2.75 10.50 3.85
C ASP A 115 -3.44 9.25 4.40
N ILE A 116 -2.75 8.49 5.25
CA ILE A 116 -3.33 7.30 5.89
C ILE A 116 -4.53 7.68 6.77
N LYS A 117 -4.36 8.70 7.61
CA LYS A 117 -5.46 9.18 8.46
C LYS A 117 -6.65 9.62 7.62
N ASP A 118 -6.37 10.33 6.53
CA ASP A 118 -7.40 10.84 5.65
C ASP A 118 -8.20 9.70 5.00
N VAL A 119 -7.53 8.71 4.42
CA VAL A 119 -8.22 7.59 3.76
C VAL A 119 -8.94 6.67 4.75
N LEU A 120 -8.48 6.62 5.99
CA LEU A 120 -9.15 5.86 7.05
C LEU A 120 -10.24 6.68 7.77
N SER A 121 -10.39 7.94 7.43
CA SER A 121 -11.36 8.87 8.02
C SER A 121 -11.20 9.01 9.54
N GLU A 122 -9.96 9.08 9.94
CA GLU A 122 -9.61 9.25 11.36
C GLU A 122 -9.42 10.71 11.76
#